data_b69f3f881905b1839f806d77659136b8
#
_entry.id   b69f3f881905b1839f806d77659136b8
#
_cell.length_a   1.000
_cell.length_b   1.000
_cell.length_c   1.000
_cell.angle_alpha   90.00
_cell.angle_beta   90.00
_cell.angle_gamma   90.00
#
_symmetry.space_group_name_H-M   'P 1'
#
loop_
_entity.id
_entity.type
_entity.pdbx_description
1 polymer ?
#
loop_
_entity_poly.entity_id
_entity_poly.type
_entity_poly.pdbx_seq_one_letter_code
_entity_poly.pdbx_strand_id
1 'polypeptide(L)'
;MQDNFPNIVSKIRELYGEGFIPLHAPYFGGNEKKYLADCIDSTFVSSVGQYVNLFEQKLAEFTGAKYAIATVNGTSALHVSLILAGVEANDEVLTQALTFVATSNAISYIGASPVFIDVDRDTMGLSPEKLENFFKNETVMNTDGFCYNKSTGKRIKACVPMHTFGIPLRISEVVSICKKHNIIVVEDTAESLGSYVNNIHTGNFGQLAAFSFNGNKTITCGGGGAIITNDETLAKRAKHLTTTAKSPHPFEFFHDEIGFNYRMPNLNAAVACAQLEQLDLFLKNKRITAEKYSTFFKEIGVDFVNEITNTKANYWLNAIILKNKEERDSFISYTNEHEIMTRPIWTLMNRLPAFKNAQTDDLINSYWLEERVVNIPSSYRQ
;
A
#
# COMPACT_ATOMS: atom_id res chain seq x y z
N MET A 1 -2.10 29.62 -13.82
CA MET A 1 -1.59 28.23 -13.97
C MET A 1 -2.34 27.43 -15.05
N GLN A 2 -3.59 27.75 -15.40
CA GLN A 2 -4.29 27.15 -16.54
C GLN A 2 -3.50 27.28 -17.87
N ASP A 3 -2.72 28.35 -18.02
CA ASP A 3 -1.82 28.56 -19.16
C ASP A 3 -0.73 27.47 -19.30
N ASN A 4 -0.46 26.72 -18.24
CA ASN A 4 0.52 25.62 -18.25
C ASN A 4 -0.07 24.24 -18.64
N PHE A 5 -1.38 24.08 -18.70
CA PHE A 5 -2.00 22.78 -19.01
C PHE A 5 -1.56 22.21 -20.37
N PRO A 6 -1.51 23.02 -21.47
CA PRO A 6 -0.96 22.54 -22.74
C PRO A 6 0.48 22.07 -22.65
N ASN A 7 1.34 22.78 -21.90
CA ASN A 7 2.73 22.41 -21.69
C ASN A 7 2.87 21.08 -20.95
N ILE A 8 2.02 20.86 -19.93
CA ILE A 8 1.99 19.59 -19.17
C ILE A 8 1.55 18.44 -20.08
N VAL A 9 0.50 18.64 -20.88
CA VAL A 9 0.05 17.64 -21.86
C VAL A 9 1.15 17.31 -22.86
N SER A 10 1.82 18.34 -23.41
CA SER A 10 2.97 18.17 -24.33
C SER A 10 4.09 17.36 -23.68
N LYS A 11 4.43 17.67 -22.41
CA LYS A 11 5.47 16.92 -21.67
C LYS A 11 5.10 15.48 -21.43
N ILE A 12 3.85 15.19 -21.10
CA ILE A 12 3.38 13.80 -20.93
C ILE A 12 3.46 13.04 -22.26
N ARG A 13 3.05 13.67 -23.38
CA ARG A 13 3.17 13.07 -24.70
C ARG A 13 4.62 12.85 -25.13
N GLU A 14 5.53 13.76 -24.84
CA GLU A 14 6.98 13.55 -25.04
C GLU A 14 7.47 12.28 -24.34
N LEU A 15 6.92 11.96 -23.17
CA LEU A 15 7.34 10.81 -22.37
C LEU A 15 6.67 9.49 -22.79
N TYR A 16 5.41 9.52 -23.23
CA TYR A 16 4.59 8.32 -23.43
C TYR A 16 4.09 8.13 -24.86
N GLY A 17 4.28 9.10 -25.76
CA GLY A 17 3.79 9.05 -27.13
C GLY A 17 2.37 9.60 -27.32
N GLU A 18 1.84 9.36 -28.51
CA GLU A 18 0.50 9.80 -28.90
C GLU A 18 -0.60 8.79 -28.56
N GLY A 19 -1.87 9.22 -28.64
CA GLY A 19 -3.04 8.42 -28.33
C GLY A 19 -3.42 8.41 -26.85
N PHE A 20 -4.17 7.41 -26.41
CA PHE A 20 -4.60 7.27 -25.04
C PHE A 20 -3.44 6.87 -24.10
N ILE A 21 -3.19 7.69 -23.10
CA ILE A 21 -2.14 7.47 -22.10
C ILE A 21 -2.79 7.10 -20.76
N PRO A 22 -2.70 5.83 -20.31
CA PRO A 22 -3.26 5.41 -19.02
C PRO A 22 -2.48 5.97 -17.84
N LEU A 23 -3.13 6.09 -16.69
CA LEU A 23 -2.48 6.51 -15.45
C LEU A 23 -1.34 5.55 -15.05
N HIS A 24 -1.62 4.25 -15.09
CA HIS A 24 -0.65 3.19 -14.88
C HIS A 24 -1.11 1.90 -15.55
N ALA A 25 -0.36 1.44 -16.54
CA ALA A 25 -0.58 0.16 -17.22
C ALA A 25 0.51 -0.84 -16.84
N PRO A 26 0.18 -2.13 -16.69
CA PRO A 26 1.16 -3.18 -16.50
C PRO A 26 1.98 -3.39 -17.79
N TYR A 27 3.21 -3.88 -17.62
CA TYR A 27 4.06 -4.30 -18.73
C TYR A 27 4.47 -5.77 -18.57
N PHE A 28 4.32 -6.54 -19.63
CA PHE A 28 4.61 -7.97 -19.67
C PHE A 28 5.67 -8.24 -20.75
N GLY A 29 6.93 -8.11 -20.39
CA GLY A 29 8.07 -8.25 -21.30
C GLY A 29 8.99 -9.44 -20.98
N GLY A 30 8.64 -10.25 -19.99
CA GLY A 30 9.47 -11.32 -19.47
C GLY A 30 8.89 -12.73 -19.68
N ASN A 31 9.02 -13.55 -18.65
CA ASN A 31 8.66 -14.96 -18.67
C ASN A 31 7.18 -15.25 -18.35
N GLU A 32 6.30 -14.22 -18.31
CA GLU A 32 4.91 -14.40 -17.86
C GLU A 32 4.17 -15.48 -18.65
N LYS A 33 4.25 -15.42 -20.00
CA LYS A 33 3.59 -16.40 -20.88
C LYS A 33 4.16 -17.80 -20.70
N LYS A 34 5.48 -17.92 -20.55
CA LYS A 34 6.17 -19.19 -20.33
C LYS A 34 5.72 -19.84 -19.03
N TYR A 35 5.76 -19.08 -17.91
CA TYR A 35 5.40 -19.63 -16.61
C TYR A 35 3.90 -19.96 -16.48
N LEU A 36 3.04 -19.21 -17.18
CA LEU A 36 1.62 -19.57 -17.30
C LEU A 36 1.42 -20.88 -18.10
N ALA A 37 2.13 -21.07 -19.20
CA ALA A 37 2.10 -22.32 -19.96
C ALA A 37 2.56 -23.50 -19.10
N ASP A 38 3.66 -23.36 -18.36
CA ASP A 38 4.15 -24.39 -17.43
C ASP A 38 3.09 -24.79 -16.38
N CYS A 39 2.31 -23.82 -15.86
CA CYS A 39 1.21 -24.13 -14.93
C CYS A 39 0.09 -24.92 -15.58
N ILE A 40 -0.25 -24.59 -16.82
CA ILE A 40 -1.33 -25.26 -17.58
C ILE A 40 -0.87 -26.68 -17.96
N ASP A 41 0.33 -26.82 -18.51
CA ASP A 41 0.88 -28.10 -18.97
C ASP A 41 1.06 -29.08 -17.80
N SER A 42 1.49 -28.59 -16.65
CA SER A 42 1.60 -29.39 -15.43
C SER A 42 0.30 -29.65 -14.70
N THR A 43 -0.79 -28.94 -15.07
CA THR A 43 -2.12 -28.93 -14.39
C THR A 43 -2.12 -28.32 -12.98
N PHE A 44 -0.99 -27.82 -12.47
CA PHE A 44 -0.90 -27.15 -11.17
C PHE A 44 -1.34 -25.68 -11.26
N VAL A 45 -2.63 -25.44 -11.38
CA VAL A 45 -3.24 -24.11 -11.60
C VAL A 45 -3.72 -23.43 -10.32
N SER A 46 -4.04 -24.23 -9.28
CA SER A 46 -4.60 -23.75 -8.01
C SER A 46 -3.50 -23.33 -7.02
N SER A 47 -3.79 -23.32 -5.74
CA SER A 47 -2.90 -22.85 -4.67
C SER A 47 -1.79 -23.83 -4.26
N VAL A 48 -1.70 -24.97 -4.92
CA VAL A 48 -0.60 -25.94 -4.78
C VAL A 48 0.22 -25.89 -6.05
N GLY A 49 1.50 -25.54 -5.96
CA GLY A 49 2.39 -25.45 -7.11
C GLY A 49 3.72 -24.78 -6.76
N GLN A 50 4.72 -25.03 -7.60
CA GLN A 50 6.08 -24.56 -7.35
C GLN A 50 6.22 -23.03 -7.34
N TYR A 51 5.39 -22.33 -8.14
CA TYR A 51 5.49 -20.87 -8.26
C TYR A 51 5.05 -20.13 -7.02
N VAL A 52 4.13 -20.68 -6.21
CA VAL A 52 3.75 -20.05 -4.92
C VAL A 52 4.94 -20.00 -3.99
N ASN A 53 5.65 -21.11 -3.81
CA ASN A 53 6.84 -21.17 -2.94
C ASN A 53 7.99 -20.31 -3.50
N LEU A 54 8.21 -20.37 -4.81
CA LEU A 54 9.23 -19.56 -5.48
C LEU A 54 8.95 -18.05 -5.34
N PHE A 55 7.69 -17.64 -5.47
CA PHE A 55 7.29 -16.26 -5.27
C PHE A 55 7.53 -15.79 -3.84
N GLU A 56 7.10 -16.60 -2.83
CA GLU A 56 7.35 -16.29 -1.42
C GLU A 56 8.85 -16.14 -1.13
N GLN A 57 9.68 -17.04 -1.64
CA GLN A 57 11.14 -16.97 -1.50
C GLN A 57 11.70 -15.69 -2.14
N LYS A 58 11.40 -15.45 -3.43
CA LYS A 58 11.91 -14.28 -4.17
C LYS A 58 11.46 -12.96 -3.56
N LEU A 59 10.22 -12.89 -3.06
CA LEU A 59 9.71 -11.67 -2.40
C LEU A 59 10.43 -11.42 -1.07
N ALA A 60 10.67 -12.47 -0.27
CA ALA A 60 11.44 -12.37 0.96
C ALA A 60 12.88 -11.91 0.68
N GLU A 61 13.56 -12.52 -0.31
CA GLU A 61 14.90 -12.12 -0.75
C GLU A 61 14.95 -10.66 -1.21
N PHE A 62 13.99 -10.23 -2.05
CA PHE A 62 13.95 -8.86 -2.56
C PHE A 62 13.71 -7.82 -1.47
N THR A 63 12.78 -8.08 -0.56
CA THR A 63 12.43 -7.16 0.53
C THR A 63 13.42 -7.20 1.69
N GLY A 64 14.23 -8.26 1.79
CA GLY A 64 15.10 -8.50 2.93
C GLY A 64 14.35 -8.99 4.17
N ALA A 65 13.09 -9.35 4.07
CA ALA A 65 12.32 -9.99 5.13
C ALA A 65 12.69 -11.46 5.27
N LYS A 66 12.56 -12.04 6.47
CA LYS A 66 12.82 -13.47 6.68
C LYS A 66 11.75 -14.35 6.05
N TYR A 67 10.49 -13.89 6.04
CA TYR A 67 9.33 -14.66 5.61
C TYR A 67 8.39 -13.82 4.77
N ALA A 68 7.89 -14.41 3.68
CA ALA A 68 6.78 -13.88 2.89
C ALA A 68 5.72 -14.98 2.74
N ILE A 69 4.45 -14.61 2.83
CA ILE A 69 3.30 -15.48 2.71
C ILE A 69 2.38 -14.91 1.63
N ALA A 70 2.25 -15.63 0.52
CA ALA A 70 1.43 -15.24 -0.61
C ALA A 70 -0.07 -15.31 -0.26
N THR A 71 -0.81 -14.27 -0.65
CA THR A 71 -2.26 -14.18 -0.46
C THR A 71 -2.98 -13.82 -1.75
N VAL A 72 -4.30 -14.04 -1.79
CA VAL A 72 -5.13 -13.80 -2.98
C VAL A 72 -5.21 -12.32 -3.38
N ASN A 73 -5.03 -11.38 -2.46
CA ASN A 73 -4.95 -9.94 -2.70
C ASN A 73 -4.40 -9.21 -1.47
N GLY A 74 -4.08 -7.90 -1.62
CA GLY A 74 -3.55 -7.07 -0.54
C GLY A 74 -4.53 -6.85 0.61
N THR A 75 -5.83 -6.76 0.34
CA THR A 75 -6.85 -6.60 1.39
C THR A 75 -6.90 -7.83 2.32
N SER A 76 -6.79 -9.03 1.75
CA SER A 76 -6.67 -10.28 2.51
C SER A 76 -5.38 -10.33 3.33
N ALA A 77 -4.27 -9.80 2.79
CA ALA A 77 -3.00 -9.67 3.51
C ALA A 77 -3.16 -8.74 4.72
N LEU A 78 -3.76 -7.56 4.54
CA LEU A 78 -4.05 -6.62 5.64
C LEU A 78 -4.97 -7.24 6.70
N HIS A 79 -6.05 -7.89 6.27
CA HIS A 79 -7.01 -8.52 7.17
C HIS A 79 -6.34 -9.54 8.08
N VAL A 80 -5.58 -10.47 7.51
CA VAL A 80 -4.87 -11.49 8.30
C VAL A 80 -3.76 -10.86 9.15
N SER A 81 -3.03 -9.86 8.66
CA SER A 81 -2.02 -9.15 9.44
C SER A 81 -2.60 -8.47 10.68
N LEU A 82 -3.81 -7.91 10.59
CA LEU A 82 -4.50 -7.31 11.73
C LEU A 82 -4.95 -8.37 12.75
N ILE A 83 -5.44 -9.54 12.30
CA ILE A 83 -5.74 -10.68 13.18
C ILE A 83 -4.46 -11.13 13.92
N LEU A 84 -3.35 -11.24 13.20
CA LEU A 84 -2.05 -11.62 13.77
C LEU A 84 -1.50 -10.58 14.74
N ALA A 85 -1.80 -9.30 14.52
CA ALA A 85 -1.52 -8.23 15.46
C ALA A 85 -2.40 -8.30 16.73
N GLY A 86 -3.35 -9.23 16.80
CA GLY A 86 -4.25 -9.44 17.94
C GLY A 86 -5.38 -8.40 18.01
N VAL A 87 -5.77 -7.85 16.88
CA VAL A 87 -6.97 -6.99 16.78
C VAL A 87 -8.21 -7.87 16.87
N GLU A 88 -9.15 -7.47 17.71
CA GLU A 88 -10.40 -8.15 17.97
C GLU A 88 -11.61 -7.26 17.66
N ALA A 89 -12.80 -7.85 17.66
CA ALA A 89 -14.02 -7.07 17.51
C ALA A 89 -14.15 -6.02 18.63
N ASN A 90 -14.60 -4.84 18.27
CA ASN A 90 -14.70 -3.64 19.12
C ASN A 90 -13.37 -2.95 19.48
N ASP A 91 -12.21 -3.45 19.06
CA ASP A 91 -10.97 -2.68 19.15
C ASP A 91 -11.00 -1.46 18.23
N GLU A 92 -10.06 -0.58 18.43
CA GLU A 92 -9.73 0.52 17.54
C GLU A 92 -8.34 0.31 16.92
N VAL A 93 -8.22 0.74 15.66
CA VAL A 93 -6.98 0.71 14.91
C VAL A 93 -6.70 2.09 14.36
N LEU A 94 -5.53 2.63 14.67
CA LEU A 94 -5.08 3.92 14.15
C LEU A 94 -4.66 3.77 12.68
N THR A 95 -5.08 4.69 11.84
CA THR A 95 -4.65 4.77 10.44
C THR A 95 -4.82 6.19 9.92
N GLN A 96 -4.34 6.49 8.72
CA GLN A 96 -4.53 7.79 8.09
C GLN A 96 -5.88 7.87 7.35
N ALA A 97 -6.50 9.08 7.35
CA ALA A 97 -7.72 9.31 6.57
C ALA A 97 -7.46 9.30 5.05
N LEU A 98 -6.26 9.73 4.66
CA LEU A 98 -5.78 9.76 3.28
C LEU A 98 -5.17 8.41 2.91
N THR A 99 -6.02 7.42 2.64
CA THR A 99 -5.60 6.05 2.27
C THR A 99 -6.56 5.46 1.25
N PHE A 100 -6.16 4.35 0.63
CA PHE A 100 -7.10 3.56 -0.16
C PHE A 100 -8.07 2.81 0.76
N VAL A 101 -9.31 2.67 0.33
CA VAL A 101 -10.41 2.11 1.15
C VAL A 101 -10.14 0.71 1.71
N ALA A 102 -9.26 -0.07 1.07
CA ALA A 102 -8.92 -1.43 1.52
C ALA A 102 -8.35 -1.47 2.95
N THR A 103 -7.57 -0.46 3.36
CA THR A 103 -7.02 -0.35 4.72
C THR A 103 -8.13 -0.29 5.76
N SER A 104 -9.08 0.63 5.57
CA SER A 104 -10.23 0.79 6.50
C SER A 104 -11.19 -0.39 6.44
N ASN A 105 -11.40 -0.98 5.26
CA ASN A 105 -12.23 -2.17 5.11
C ASN A 105 -11.63 -3.37 5.85
N ALA A 106 -10.33 -3.61 5.76
CA ALA A 106 -9.67 -4.71 6.45
C ALA A 106 -9.83 -4.62 7.99
N ILE A 107 -9.77 -3.40 8.55
CA ILE A 107 -10.07 -3.13 9.96
C ILE A 107 -11.52 -3.52 10.28
N SER A 108 -12.46 -3.10 9.43
CA SER A 108 -13.89 -3.35 9.65
C SER A 108 -14.28 -4.82 9.49
N TYR A 109 -13.56 -5.60 8.68
CA TYR A 109 -13.83 -7.05 8.53
C TYR A 109 -13.65 -7.83 9.83
N ILE A 110 -12.83 -7.33 10.77
CA ILE A 110 -12.63 -7.92 12.10
C ILE A 110 -13.71 -7.44 13.10
N GLY A 111 -14.52 -6.46 12.72
CA GLY A 111 -15.44 -5.79 13.65
C GLY A 111 -14.76 -4.71 14.50
N ALA A 112 -13.54 -4.32 14.16
CA ALA A 112 -12.83 -3.19 14.75
C ALA A 112 -13.21 -1.87 14.06
N SER A 113 -12.88 -0.74 14.68
CA SER A 113 -13.16 0.59 14.17
C SER A 113 -11.88 1.32 13.81
N PRO A 114 -11.77 1.96 12.62
CA PRO A 114 -10.64 2.83 12.32
C PRO A 114 -10.75 4.14 13.13
N VAL A 115 -9.60 4.65 13.57
CA VAL A 115 -9.43 6.02 14.06
C VAL A 115 -8.47 6.72 13.13
N PHE A 116 -8.90 7.84 12.55
CA PHE A 116 -8.14 8.52 11.51
C PHE A 116 -7.28 9.64 12.07
N ILE A 117 -6.00 9.56 11.81
CA ILE A 117 -4.98 10.54 12.16
C ILE A 117 -4.50 11.23 10.87
N ASP A 118 -4.16 12.50 10.96
CA ASP A 118 -3.71 13.31 9.84
C ASP A 118 -2.34 12.88 9.32
N VAL A 119 -2.02 13.32 8.13
CA VAL A 119 -0.78 13.01 7.40
C VAL A 119 0.18 14.19 7.38
N ASP A 120 1.44 13.93 7.07
CA ASP A 120 2.38 14.97 6.65
C ASP A 120 2.16 15.34 5.18
N ARG A 121 2.29 16.63 4.83
CA ARG A 121 2.04 17.10 3.46
C ARG A 121 3.06 16.61 2.45
N ASP A 122 4.30 16.44 2.87
CA ASP A 122 5.42 16.07 2.00
C ASP A 122 5.45 14.57 1.68
N THR A 123 5.00 13.72 2.61
CA THR A 123 4.97 12.26 2.40
C THR A 123 3.58 11.74 2.07
N MET A 124 2.53 12.50 2.39
CA MET A 124 1.12 12.06 2.35
C MET A 124 0.85 10.81 3.20
N GLY A 125 1.79 10.43 4.06
CA GLY A 125 1.69 9.33 4.99
C GLY A 125 1.42 9.80 6.42
N LEU A 126 1.06 8.87 7.31
CA LEU A 126 0.69 9.13 8.70
C LEU A 126 1.73 10.04 9.38
N SER A 127 1.27 11.15 9.94
CA SER A 127 2.14 12.13 10.61
C SER A 127 2.56 11.65 12.00
N PRO A 128 3.88 11.51 12.28
CA PRO A 128 4.37 11.20 13.62
C PRO A 128 3.95 12.24 14.67
N GLU A 129 3.96 13.53 14.32
CA GLU A 129 3.56 14.61 15.21
C GLU A 129 2.08 14.48 15.61
N LYS A 130 1.20 14.28 14.66
CA LYS A 130 -0.23 14.09 14.90
C LYS A 130 -0.51 12.82 15.71
N LEU A 131 0.20 11.75 15.40
CA LEU A 131 0.11 10.50 16.13
C LEU A 131 0.54 10.65 17.59
N GLU A 132 1.67 11.33 17.87
CA GLU A 132 2.12 11.59 19.24
C GLU A 132 1.15 12.49 20.01
N ASN A 133 0.60 13.52 19.36
CA ASN A 133 -0.42 14.38 19.93
C ASN A 133 -1.70 13.62 20.27
N PHE A 134 -2.15 12.69 19.39
CA PHE A 134 -3.29 11.83 19.67
C PHE A 134 -3.05 10.96 20.90
N PHE A 135 -1.91 10.28 20.98
CA PHE A 135 -1.61 9.46 22.16
C PHE A 135 -1.58 10.29 23.45
N LYS A 136 -0.98 11.47 23.44
CA LYS A 136 -0.89 12.35 24.60
C LYS A 136 -2.26 12.82 25.09
N ASN A 137 -3.12 13.22 24.18
CA ASN A 137 -4.36 13.91 24.52
C ASN A 137 -5.57 12.97 24.62
N GLU A 138 -5.66 11.99 23.73
CA GLU A 138 -6.86 11.17 23.51
C GLU A 138 -6.75 9.77 24.11
N THR A 139 -5.61 9.37 24.67
CA THR A 139 -5.45 7.99 25.16
C THR A 139 -4.97 7.92 26.61
N VAL A 140 -5.16 6.75 27.21
CA VAL A 140 -4.66 6.38 28.51
C VAL A 140 -4.09 4.96 28.49
N MET A 141 -2.95 4.76 29.14
CA MET A 141 -2.41 3.42 29.40
C MET A 141 -3.02 2.89 30.69
N ASN A 142 -3.68 1.76 30.63
CA ASN A 142 -4.27 1.11 31.80
C ASN A 142 -3.27 0.16 32.48
N THR A 143 -3.62 -0.29 33.68
CA THR A 143 -2.81 -1.23 34.48
C THR A 143 -2.65 -2.61 33.85
N ASP A 144 -3.50 -2.97 32.89
CA ASP A 144 -3.40 -4.19 32.08
C ASP A 144 -2.34 -4.10 30.96
N GLY A 145 -1.70 -2.93 30.82
CA GLY A 145 -0.67 -2.69 29.81
C GLY A 145 -1.19 -2.35 28.41
N PHE A 146 -2.51 -2.15 28.26
CA PHE A 146 -3.10 -1.74 26.98
C PHE A 146 -3.40 -0.25 26.93
N CYS A 147 -3.39 0.29 25.71
CA CYS A 147 -3.76 1.65 25.40
C CYS A 147 -5.26 1.75 25.11
N TYR A 148 -5.94 2.67 25.75
CA TYR A 148 -7.37 2.90 25.58
C TYR A 148 -7.65 4.32 25.13
N ASN A 149 -8.60 4.46 24.22
CA ASN A 149 -9.13 5.73 23.76
C ASN A 149 -10.05 6.34 24.86
N LYS A 150 -9.79 7.56 25.29
CA LYS A 150 -10.58 8.24 26.34
C LYS A 150 -11.99 8.54 25.90
N SER A 151 -12.20 8.85 24.61
CA SER A 151 -13.49 9.25 24.07
C SER A 151 -14.46 8.07 23.90
N THR A 152 -13.95 6.89 23.57
CA THR A 152 -14.77 5.69 23.27
C THR A 152 -14.69 4.61 24.34
N GLY A 153 -13.64 4.65 25.18
CA GLY A 153 -13.32 3.59 26.13
C GLY A 153 -12.81 2.30 25.48
N LYS A 154 -12.59 2.28 24.17
CA LYS A 154 -12.14 1.10 23.44
C LYS A 154 -10.62 0.94 23.48
N ARG A 155 -10.16 -0.32 23.39
CA ARG A 155 -8.75 -0.65 23.29
C ARG A 155 -8.21 -0.28 21.90
N ILE A 156 -7.10 0.44 21.86
CA ILE A 156 -6.34 0.68 20.63
C ILE A 156 -5.28 -0.41 20.54
N LYS A 157 -5.36 -1.25 19.49
CA LYS A 157 -4.51 -2.45 19.41
C LYS A 157 -3.41 -2.36 18.38
N ALA A 158 -3.67 -1.69 17.25
CA ALA A 158 -2.72 -1.61 16.14
C ALA A 158 -2.73 -0.23 15.50
N CYS A 159 -1.69 0.05 14.73
CA CYS A 159 -1.56 1.19 13.83
C CYS A 159 -1.22 0.68 12.44
N VAL A 160 -1.94 1.17 11.41
CA VAL A 160 -1.73 0.82 10.00
C VAL A 160 -1.33 2.07 9.21
N PRO A 161 -0.05 2.45 9.21
CA PRO A 161 0.45 3.51 8.34
C PRO A 161 0.58 3.01 6.90
N MET A 162 0.22 3.86 5.91
CA MET A 162 0.34 3.56 4.49
C MET A 162 1.40 4.43 3.82
N HIS A 163 2.22 3.83 2.98
CA HIS A 163 3.20 4.53 2.13
C HIS A 163 2.54 4.99 0.82
N THR A 164 1.93 6.17 0.86
CA THR A 164 1.08 6.71 -0.21
C THR A 164 1.86 6.89 -1.52
N PHE A 165 1.36 6.31 -2.62
CA PHE A 165 1.95 6.30 -3.97
C PHE A 165 3.37 5.74 -4.05
N GLY A 166 3.82 5.05 -3.00
CA GLY A 166 5.17 4.53 -2.90
C GLY A 166 6.19 5.52 -2.34
N ILE A 167 5.74 6.68 -1.87
CA ILE A 167 6.57 7.63 -1.11
C ILE A 167 6.64 7.14 0.34
N PRO A 168 7.84 6.82 0.86
CA PRO A 168 7.96 6.37 2.23
C PRO A 168 7.60 7.48 3.23
N LEU A 169 6.74 7.15 4.18
CA LEU A 169 6.47 8.01 5.32
C LEU A 169 7.63 7.94 6.35
N ARG A 170 7.59 8.75 7.40
CA ARG A 170 8.56 8.73 8.53
C ARG A 170 8.32 7.53 9.44
N ILE A 171 8.41 6.33 8.86
CA ILE A 171 7.98 5.06 9.48
C ILE A 171 8.76 4.74 10.77
N SER A 172 10.06 5.06 10.83
CA SER A 172 10.86 4.82 12.02
C SER A 172 10.34 5.60 13.25
N GLU A 173 9.88 6.82 13.02
CA GLU A 173 9.27 7.66 14.07
C GLU A 173 7.91 7.10 14.50
N VAL A 174 7.06 6.74 13.54
CA VAL A 174 5.75 6.10 13.80
C VAL A 174 5.93 4.84 14.64
N VAL A 175 6.84 3.95 14.25
CA VAL A 175 7.13 2.71 15.00
C VAL A 175 7.63 3.02 16.42
N SER A 176 8.52 4.01 16.56
CA SER A 176 9.04 4.43 17.87
C SER A 176 7.93 4.93 18.79
N ILE A 177 7.01 5.73 18.27
CA ILE A 177 5.85 6.26 19.02
C ILE A 177 4.92 5.10 19.41
N CYS A 178 4.52 4.26 18.46
CA CYS A 178 3.64 3.12 18.71
C CYS A 178 4.21 2.17 19.77
N LYS A 179 5.52 1.92 19.76
CA LYS A 179 6.19 1.07 20.74
C LYS A 179 6.06 1.58 22.18
N LYS A 180 6.09 2.91 22.40
CA LYS A 180 5.90 3.51 23.74
C LYS A 180 4.51 3.22 24.32
N HIS A 181 3.54 2.93 23.47
CA HIS A 181 2.13 2.70 23.82
C HIS A 181 1.69 1.25 23.65
N ASN A 182 2.62 0.31 23.45
CA ASN A 182 2.36 -1.12 23.21
C ASN A 182 1.42 -1.37 21.99
N ILE A 183 1.51 -0.51 20.97
CA ILE A 183 0.72 -0.62 19.73
C ILE A 183 1.52 -1.38 18.68
N ILE A 184 0.90 -2.39 18.09
CA ILE A 184 1.47 -3.17 16.99
C ILE A 184 1.38 -2.37 15.68
N VAL A 185 2.48 -2.30 14.93
CA VAL A 185 2.48 -1.65 13.62
C VAL A 185 2.37 -2.70 12.51
N VAL A 186 1.36 -2.52 11.67
CA VAL A 186 1.16 -3.28 10.42
C VAL A 186 1.32 -2.31 9.26
N GLU A 187 2.42 -2.40 8.50
CA GLU A 187 2.64 -1.47 7.38
C GLU A 187 1.75 -1.82 6.19
N ASP A 188 0.99 -0.84 5.69
CA ASP A 188 0.35 -0.97 4.39
C ASP A 188 1.36 -0.57 3.30
N THR A 189 1.96 -1.57 2.71
CA THR A 189 2.99 -1.48 1.67
C THR A 189 2.45 -1.80 0.27
N ALA A 190 1.12 -1.77 0.11
CA ALA A 190 0.45 -2.11 -1.16
C ALA A 190 0.96 -1.27 -2.35
N GLU A 191 1.63 -0.17 -2.11
CA GLU A 191 2.12 0.78 -3.11
C GLU A 191 3.64 0.98 -3.07
N SER A 192 4.35 0.41 -2.09
CA SER A 192 5.74 0.76 -1.81
C SER A 192 6.77 -0.37 -2.04
N LEU A 193 6.42 -1.40 -2.85
CA LEU A 193 7.39 -2.42 -3.23
C LEU A 193 8.59 -1.79 -3.96
N GLY A 194 9.80 -1.94 -3.41
CA GLY A 194 11.01 -1.29 -3.90
C GLY A 194 11.24 0.12 -3.37
N SER A 195 10.50 0.53 -2.32
CA SER A 195 10.77 1.76 -1.58
C SER A 195 11.57 1.48 -0.31
N TYR A 196 12.40 2.44 0.10
CA TYR A 196 13.34 2.26 1.22
C TYR A 196 13.41 3.50 2.11
N VAL A 197 13.68 3.28 3.40
CA VAL A 197 14.06 4.31 4.37
C VAL A 197 15.38 3.88 5.00
N ASN A 198 16.42 4.72 4.93
CA ASN A 198 17.77 4.39 5.43
C ASN A 198 18.29 3.03 4.89
N ASN A 199 18.05 2.72 3.61
CA ASN A 199 18.38 1.45 2.93
C ASN A 199 17.66 0.20 3.47
N ILE A 200 16.66 0.35 4.34
CA ILE A 200 15.77 -0.73 4.76
C ILE A 200 14.50 -0.63 3.91
N HIS A 201 14.10 -1.74 3.29
CA HIS A 201 12.87 -1.81 2.49
C HIS A 201 11.64 -1.57 3.38
N THR A 202 10.69 -0.73 2.91
CA THR A 202 9.39 -0.56 3.58
C THR A 202 8.72 -1.91 3.79
N GLY A 203 8.04 -2.07 4.92
CA GLY A 203 7.50 -3.37 5.35
C GLY A 203 8.39 -4.13 6.35
N ASN A 204 9.62 -3.66 6.59
CA ASN A 204 10.52 -4.25 7.59
C ASN A 204 10.62 -3.42 8.89
N PHE A 205 9.79 -2.42 9.07
CA PHE A 205 9.79 -1.57 10.27
C PHE A 205 8.73 -2.01 11.28
N GLY A 206 7.53 -2.38 10.81
CA GLY A 206 6.48 -2.97 11.64
C GLY A 206 6.72 -4.45 11.92
N GLN A 207 5.82 -5.04 12.70
CA GLN A 207 5.82 -6.48 12.96
C GLN A 207 5.36 -7.29 11.75
N LEU A 208 4.48 -6.70 10.95
CA LEU A 208 3.88 -7.28 9.74
C LEU A 208 3.74 -6.19 8.69
N ALA A 209 3.77 -6.57 7.43
CA ALA A 209 3.42 -5.69 6.33
C ALA A 209 2.63 -6.42 5.25
N ALA A 210 1.78 -5.69 4.53
CA ALA A 210 0.90 -6.22 3.50
C ALA A 210 1.19 -5.58 2.15
N PHE A 211 1.49 -6.40 1.14
CA PHE A 211 1.69 -6.02 -0.26
C PHE A 211 0.47 -6.33 -1.12
N SER A 212 0.35 -5.61 -2.23
CA SER A 212 -0.65 -5.85 -3.26
C SER A 212 0.00 -5.98 -4.63
N PHE A 213 -0.46 -6.97 -5.40
CA PHE A 213 -0.07 -7.21 -6.79
C PHE A 213 -1.29 -7.14 -7.72
N ASN A 214 -2.21 -6.22 -7.40
CA ASN A 214 -3.37 -5.93 -8.25
C ASN A 214 -2.94 -5.41 -9.62
N GLY A 215 -3.85 -5.39 -10.60
CA GLY A 215 -3.59 -5.08 -12.00
C GLY A 215 -2.80 -3.81 -12.29
N ASN A 216 -2.90 -2.81 -11.42
CA ASN A 216 -2.26 -1.50 -11.58
C ASN A 216 -1.09 -1.24 -10.62
N LYS A 217 -0.58 -2.22 -9.87
CA LYS A 217 0.55 -2.03 -8.95
C LYS A 217 1.90 -2.04 -9.69
N THR A 218 2.98 -1.72 -8.98
CA THR A 218 4.35 -1.64 -9.53
C THR A 218 4.73 -2.89 -10.31
N ILE A 219 4.38 -4.06 -9.78
CA ILE A 219 4.28 -5.33 -10.49
C ILE A 219 2.89 -5.91 -10.26
N THR A 220 2.42 -6.72 -11.18
CA THR A 220 1.09 -7.31 -11.11
C THR A 220 1.07 -8.79 -11.42
N CYS A 221 0.12 -9.48 -10.80
CA CYS A 221 -0.28 -10.82 -11.21
C CYS A 221 -1.80 -10.93 -11.45
N GLY A 222 -2.43 -9.79 -11.83
CA GLY A 222 -3.88 -9.66 -12.00
C GLY A 222 -4.60 -9.45 -10.67
N GLY A 223 -4.46 -10.37 -9.76
CA GLY A 223 -4.85 -10.28 -8.35
C GLY A 223 -3.86 -11.06 -7.51
N GLY A 224 -3.38 -10.47 -6.42
CA GLY A 224 -2.42 -11.07 -5.53
C GLY A 224 -2.05 -10.11 -4.40
N GLY A 225 -1.51 -10.67 -3.34
CA GLY A 225 -0.96 -9.96 -2.20
C GLY A 225 0.08 -10.81 -1.50
N ALA A 226 0.72 -10.26 -0.49
CA ALA A 226 1.58 -11.00 0.40
C ALA A 226 1.66 -10.33 1.77
N ILE A 227 1.90 -11.15 2.79
CA ILE A 227 2.31 -10.72 4.12
C ILE A 227 3.82 -10.95 4.23
N ILE A 228 4.57 -9.98 4.74
CA ILE A 228 5.95 -10.21 5.16
C ILE A 228 6.10 -9.99 6.65
N THR A 229 7.04 -10.72 7.26
CA THR A 229 7.41 -10.58 8.66
C THR A 229 8.80 -11.15 8.93
N ASN A 230 9.44 -10.70 10.01
CA ASN A 230 10.70 -11.24 10.50
C ASN A 230 10.50 -12.22 11.67
N ASP A 231 9.26 -12.43 12.09
CA ASP A 231 8.89 -13.36 13.18
C ASP A 231 8.37 -14.69 12.61
N GLU A 232 9.05 -15.77 12.96
CA GLU A 232 8.72 -17.12 12.50
C GLU A 232 7.34 -17.59 12.98
N THR A 233 6.95 -17.23 14.19
CA THR A 233 5.66 -17.60 14.76
C THR A 233 4.53 -16.94 14.01
N LEU A 234 4.67 -15.62 13.73
CA LEU A 234 3.70 -14.89 12.91
C LEU A 234 3.63 -15.43 11.48
N ALA A 235 4.77 -15.79 10.89
CA ALA A 235 4.81 -16.36 9.54
C ALA A 235 4.08 -17.71 9.45
N LYS A 236 4.35 -18.62 10.39
CA LYS A 236 3.65 -19.91 10.47
C LYS A 236 2.16 -19.73 10.68
N ARG A 237 1.79 -18.81 11.56
CA ARG A 237 0.40 -18.48 11.85
C ARG A 237 -0.31 -17.85 10.66
N ALA A 238 0.34 -16.93 9.92
CA ALA A 238 -0.17 -16.36 8.70
C ALA A 238 -0.45 -17.43 7.65
N LYS A 239 0.51 -18.33 7.43
CA LYS A 239 0.35 -19.44 6.48
C LYS A 239 -0.81 -20.35 6.87
N HIS A 240 -0.94 -20.70 8.15
CA HIS A 240 -2.03 -21.50 8.67
C HIS A 240 -3.40 -20.87 8.43
N LEU A 241 -3.58 -19.62 8.87
CA LEU A 241 -4.86 -18.91 8.70
C LEU A 241 -5.24 -18.71 7.24
N THR A 242 -4.29 -18.35 6.37
CA THR A 242 -4.57 -18.10 4.94
C THR A 242 -4.85 -19.38 4.14
N THR A 243 -4.51 -20.55 4.69
CA THR A 243 -4.75 -21.87 4.09
C THR A 243 -5.86 -22.65 4.77
N THR A 244 -6.92 -21.95 5.21
CA THR A 244 -8.13 -22.50 5.84
C THR A 244 -7.90 -23.15 7.21
N ALA A 245 -6.80 -22.84 7.91
CA ALA A 245 -6.44 -23.41 9.20
C ALA A 245 -6.45 -24.96 9.19
N LYS A 246 -5.97 -25.53 8.08
CA LYS A 246 -5.89 -26.99 7.92
C LYS A 246 -4.67 -27.54 8.64
N SER A 247 -4.87 -28.43 9.61
CA SER A 247 -3.81 -29.19 10.26
C SER A 247 -3.22 -30.25 9.32
N PRO A 248 -1.90 -30.43 9.29
CA PRO A 248 -1.26 -31.45 8.47
C PRO A 248 -1.73 -32.86 8.89
N HIS A 249 -2.38 -33.57 7.97
CA HIS A 249 -2.72 -34.98 8.13
C HIS A 249 -2.65 -35.69 6.78
N PRO A 250 -2.18 -36.95 6.70
CA PRO A 250 -2.00 -37.66 5.42
C PRO A 250 -3.30 -37.91 4.68
N PHE A 251 -4.41 -38.13 5.37
CA PHE A 251 -5.68 -38.59 4.80
C PHE A 251 -6.90 -37.78 5.23
N GLU A 252 -6.85 -37.07 6.36
CA GLU A 252 -7.98 -36.36 6.94
C GLU A 252 -7.94 -34.88 6.67
N PHE A 253 -9.12 -34.28 6.52
CA PHE A 253 -9.30 -32.85 6.43
C PHE A 253 -9.76 -32.34 7.80
N PHE A 254 -8.80 -31.98 8.66
CA PHE A 254 -9.06 -31.42 9.98
C PHE A 254 -8.66 -29.94 9.99
N HIS A 255 -9.57 -29.09 10.42
CA HIS A 255 -9.40 -27.65 10.56
C HIS A 255 -9.56 -27.32 12.05
N ASP A 256 -8.50 -26.83 12.69
CA ASP A 256 -8.43 -26.65 14.14
C ASP A 256 -9.01 -25.31 14.61
N GLU A 257 -9.28 -24.39 13.67
CA GLU A 257 -9.90 -23.10 13.93
C GLU A 257 -10.55 -22.51 12.68
N ILE A 258 -11.09 -21.28 12.81
CA ILE A 258 -11.60 -20.51 11.67
C ILE A 258 -10.41 -19.96 10.89
N GLY A 259 -10.25 -20.46 9.65
CA GLY A 259 -9.26 -19.97 8.71
C GLY A 259 -9.90 -19.41 7.45
N PHE A 260 -9.07 -18.88 6.55
CA PHE A 260 -9.52 -18.21 5.34
C PHE A 260 -8.98 -18.92 4.10
N ASN A 261 -9.76 -18.99 3.05
CA ASN A 261 -9.27 -19.42 1.75
C ASN A 261 -8.67 -18.22 1.00
N TYR A 262 -7.55 -17.71 1.51
CA TYR A 262 -6.84 -16.54 0.98
C TYR A 262 -5.55 -16.90 0.25
N ARG A 263 -5.43 -18.15 -0.19
CA ARG A 263 -4.27 -18.64 -0.94
C ARG A 263 -4.16 -18.01 -2.31
N MET A 264 -2.94 -17.60 -2.68
CA MET A 264 -2.66 -17.17 -4.05
C MET A 264 -2.71 -18.38 -4.99
N PRO A 265 -3.45 -18.34 -6.11
CA PRO A 265 -3.37 -19.39 -7.14
C PRO A 265 -1.98 -19.46 -7.78
N ASN A 266 -1.55 -20.66 -8.18
CA ASN A 266 -0.24 -20.87 -8.79
C ASN A 266 -0.09 -20.12 -10.14
N LEU A 267 -1.17 -19.94 -10.90
CA LEU A 267 -1.19 -19.10 -12.09
C LEU A 267 -0.79 -17.65 -11.79
N ASN A 268 -1.35 -17.06 -10.72
CA ASN A 268 -1.02 -15.70 -10.30
C ASN A 268 0.42 -15.64 -9.78
N ALA A 269 0.86 -16.64 -9.00
CA ALA A 269 2.23 -16.72 -8.51
C ALA A 269 3.26 -16.84 -9.65
N ALA A 270 2.94 -17.58 -10.70
CA ALA A 270 3.78 -17.68 -11.90
C ALA A 270 3.99 -16.33 -12.59
N VAL A 271 2.92 -15.56 -12.77
CA VAL A 271 3.02 -14.19 -13.31
C VAL A 271 3.82 -13.31 -12.33
N ALA A 272 3.55 -13.39 -11.03
CA ALA A 272 4.26 -12.61 -10.03
C ALA A 272 5.77 -12.90 -10.01
N CYS A 273 6.18 -14.17 -10.17
CA CYS A 273 7.59 -14.55 -10.31
C CYS A 273 8.25 -13.88 -11.52
N ALA A 274 7.60 -13.93 -12.68
CA ALA A 274 8.12 -13.31 -13.90
C ALA A 274 8.21 -11.79 -13.81
N GLN A 275 7.25 -11.17 -13.12
CA GLN A 275 7.24 -9.72 -12.86
C GLN A 275 8.34 -9.31 -11.86
N LEU A 276 8.60 -10.11 -10.80
CA LEU A 276 9.72 -9.87 -9.88
C LEU A 276 11.08 -9.91 -10.58
N GLU A 277 11.25 -10.76 -11.58
CA GLU A 277 12.49 -10.83 -12.38
C GLU A 277 12.79 -9.52 -13.13
N GLN A 278 11.78 -8.70 -13.38
CA GLN A 278 11.89 -7.43 -14.09
C GLN A 278 11.81 -6.21 -13.17
N LEU A 279 11.60 -6.41 -11.86
CA LEU A 279 11.28 -5.33 -10.93
C LEU A 279 12.35 -4.24 -10.90
N ASP A 280 13.64 -4.58 -10.90
CA ASP A 280 14.73 -3.59 -10.93
C ASP A 280 14.69 -2.71 -12.18
N LEU A 281 14.34 -3.31 -13.34
CA LEU A 281 14.15 -2.57 -14.59
C LEU A 281 12.98 -1.58 -14.45
N PHE A 282 11.87 -2.02 -13.87
CA PHE A 282 10.70 -1.16 -13.65
C PHE A 282 11.02 0.00 -12.69
N LEU A 283 11.66 -0.27 -11.57
CA LEU A 283 12.03 0.74 -10.58
C LEU A 283 12.99 1.79 -11.17
N LYS A 284 13.98 1.35 -11.95
CA LYS A 284 14.90 2.27 -12.65
C LYS A 284 14.16 3.17 -13.64
N ASN A 285 13.26 2.61 -14.44
CA ASN A 285 12.47 3.35 -15.43
C ASN A 285 11.55 4.38 -14.77
N LYS A 286 10.85 3.99 -13.69
CA LYS A 286 9.97 4.87 -12.90
C LYS A 286 10.74 6.03 -12.29
N ARG A 287 11.93 5.78 -11.74
CA ARG A 287 12.79 6.82 -11.20
C ARG A 287 13.19 7.85 -12.26
N ILE A 288 13.64 7.40 -13.43
CA ILE A 288 13.97 8.29 -14.56
C ILE A 288 12.74 9.13 -14.97
N THR A 289 11.56 8.54 -14.93
CA THR A 289 10.30 9.25 -15.23
C THR A 289 10.02 10.33 -14.17
N ALA A 290 10.13 9.99 -12.89
CA ALA A 290 9.95 10.93 -11.79
C ALA A 290 10.96 12.09 -11.83
N GLU A 291 12.23 11.81 -12.12
CA GLU A 291 13.27 12.83 -12.30
C GLU A 291 12.95 13.81 -13.44
N LYS A 292 12.49 13.30 -14.59
CA LYS A 292 12.05 14.13 -15.72
C LYS A 292 10.86 15.00 -15.36
N TYR A 293 9.87 14.44 -14.65
CA TYR A 293 8.73 15.20 -14.16
C TYR A 293 9.14 16.26 -13.14
N SER A 294 9.93 15.88 -12.14
CA SER A 294 10.40 16.80 -11.09
C SER A 294 11.13 18.01 -11.67
N THR A 295 12.01 17.78 -12.65
CA THR A 295 12.71 18.88 -13.35
C THR A 295 11.73 19.78 -14.09
N PHE A 296 10.85 19.22 -14.90
CA PHE A 296 9.88 19.97 -15.68
C PHE A 296 8.91 20.78 -14.80
N PHE A 297 8.33 20.16 -13.79
CA PHE A 297 7.37 20.84 -12.90
C PHE A 297 8.02 21.96 -12.09
N LYS A 298 9.29 21.78 -11.69
CA LYS A 298 10.07 22.84 -11.05
C LYS A 298 10.24 24.05 -11.97
N GLU A 299 10.51 23.85 -13.26
CA GLU A 299 10.67 24.93 -14.26
C GLU A 299 9.40 25.74 -14.46
N ILE A 300 8.24 25.09 -14.40
CA ILE A 300 6.93 25.77 -14.59
C ILE A 300 6.28 26.19 -13.27
N GLY A 301 6.95 26.01 -12.12
CA GLY A 301 6.46 26.45 -10.80
C GLY A 301 5.27 25.65 -10.28
N VAL A 302 5.20 24.35 -10.59
CA VAL A 302 4.20 23.41 -10.05
C VAL A 302 4.88 22.46 -9.07
N ASP A 303 4.28 22.25 -7.91
CA ASP A 303 4.82 21.35 -6.90
C ASP A 303 4.66 19.88 -7.35
N PHE A 304 5.78 19.18 -7.44
CA PHE A 304 5.84 17.73 -7.69
C PHE A 304 6.15 17.00 -6.39
N VAL A 305 5.43 15.90 -6.12
CA VAL A 305 5.65 15.10 -4.91
C VAL A 305 6.94 14.30 -5.05
N ASN A 306 7.94 14.66 -4.26
CA ASN A 306 9.25 14.01 -4.22
C ASN A 306 9.43 13.17 -2.96
N GLU A 307 10.38 12.24 -3.01
CA GLU A 307 10.87 11.55 -1.83
C GLU A 307 11.57 12.52 -0.86
N ILE A 308 11.47 12.22 0.44
CA ILE A 308 12.15 12.99 1.49
C ILE A 308 13.58 12.48 1.70
N THR A 309 14.38 13.25 2.44
CA THR A 309 15.77 12.89 2.77
C THR A 309 15.86 11.50 3.41
N ASN A 310 16.90 10.73 3.03
CA ASN A 310 17.15 9.36 3.49
C ASN A 310 16.08 8.35 3.07
N THR A 311 15.24 8.66 2.09
CA THR A 311 14.31 7.71 1.50
C THR A 311 14.60 7.47 0.02
N LYS A 312 14.09 6.35 -0.49
CA LYS A 312 14.09 6.02 -1.91
C LYS A 312 12.68 5.53 -2.27
N ALA A 313 11.94 6.34 -3.00
CA ALA A 313 10.60 5.99 -3.46
C ALA A 313 10.65 5.12 -4.72
N ASN A 314 9.69 4.21 -4.85
CA ASN A 314 9.47 3.45 -6.08
C ASN A 314 8.71 4.25 -7.15
N TYR A 315 8.09 5.38 -6.77
CA TYR A 315 7.24 6.20 -7.64
C TYR A 315 6.17 5.35 -8.37
N TRP A 316 5.46 4.49 -7.60
CA TRP A 316 4.34 3.74 -8.17
C TRP A 316 3.40 4.65 -8.94
N LEU A 317 2.97 5.77 -8.33
CA LEU A 317 2.33 6.87 -9.03
C LEU A 317 3.10 8.17 -8.78
N ASN A 318 3.29 8.96 -9.84
CA ASN A 318 3.73 10.33 -9.75
C ASN A 318 2.53 11.23 -9.42
N ALA A 319 2.77 12.27 -8.63
CA ALA A 319 1.72 13.21 -8.26
C ALA A 319 2.22 14.65 -8.28
N ILE A 320 1.31 15.57 -8.58
CA ILE A 320 1.52 17.02 -8.50
C ILE A 320 0.52 17.63 -7.53
N ILE A 321 0.88 18.80 -6.99
CA ILE A 321 0.04 19.56 -6.07
C ILE A 321 -0.34 20.86 -6.77
N LEU A 322 -1.62 21.04 -7.03
CA LEU A 322 -2.18 22.23 -7.66
C LEU A 322 -2.63 23.25 -6.60
N LYS A 323 -2.92 24.46 -7.01
CA LYS A 323 -3.15 25.58 -6.11
C LYS A 323 -4.42 25.41 -5.24
N ASN A 324 -5.48 24.86 -5.80
CA ASN A 324 -6.77 24.66 -5.15
C ASN A 324 -7.60 23.62 -5.89
N LYS A 325 -8.79 23.34 -5.36
CA LYS A 325 -9.73 22.36 -5.90
C LYS A 325 -10.21 22.69 -7.31
N GLU A 326 -10.48 23.97 -7.59
CA GLU A 326 -10.98 24.43 -8.90
C GLU A 326 -9.94 24.20 -9.99
N GLU A 327 -8.67 24.49 -9.70
CA GLU A 327 -7.58 24.23 -10.65
C GLU A 327 -7.35 22.73 -10.83
N ARG A 328 -7.41 21.93 -9.75
CA ARG A 328 -7.32 20.47 -9.80
C ARG A 328 -8.41 19.89 -10.70
N ASP A 329 -9.66 20.27 -10.49
CA ASP A 329 -10.79 19.73 -11.22
C ASP A 329 -10.72 20.15 -12.72
N SER A 330 -10.33 21.41 -13.01
CA SER A 330 -10.09 21.88 -14.37
C SER A 330 -8.96 21.15 -15.08
N PHE A 331 -7.85 20.89 -14.37
CA PHE A 331 -6.71 20.12 -14.91
C PHE A 331 -7.10 18.68 -15.25
N ILE A 332 -7.83 18.01 -14.36
CA ILE A 332 -8.30 16.65 -14.58
C ILE A 332 -9.22 16.58 -15.80
N SER A 333 -10.18 17.50 -15.93
CA SER A 333 -11.03 17.56 -17.11
C SER A 333 -10.21 17.75 -18.38
N TYR A 334 -9.34 18.78 -18.39
CA TYR A 334 -8.51 19.11 -19.54
C TYR A 334 -7.64 17.94 -20.00
N THR A 335 -6.93 17.26 -19.08
CA THR A 335 -6.05 16.15 -19.46
C THR A 335 -6.82 14.94 -19.96
N ASN A 336 -7.98 14.60 -19.34
CA ASN A 336 -8.79 13.47 -19.77
C ASN A 336 -9.48 13.75 -21.13
N GLU A 337 -9.85 15.00 -21.46
CA GLU A 337 -10.30 15.41 -22.79
C GLU A 337 -9.20 15.26 -23.86
N HIS A 338 -7.94 15.35 -23.44
CA HIS A 338 -6.76 15.11 -24.29
C HIS A 338 -6.26 13.64 -24.24
N GLU A 339 -7.11 12.69 -23.85
CA GLU A 339 -6.81 11.25 -23.77
C GLU A 339 -5.64 10.91 -22.82
N ILE A 340 -5.34 11.77 -21.85
CA ILE A 340 -4.34 11.53 -20.80
C ILE A 340 -5.08 11.29 -19.49
N MET A 341 -5.03 10.05 -18.99
CA MET A 341 -5.68 9.68 -17.76
C MET A 341 -4.95 10.29 -16.56
N THR A 342 -5.59 11.24 -15.89
CA THR A 342 -5.21 11.74 -14.56
C THR A 342 -6.33 11.49 -13.57
N ARG A 343 -6.02 11.43 -12.28
CA ARG A 343 -7.01 11.18 -11.22
C ARG A 343 -6.68 12.05 -10.00
N PRO A 344 -7.68 12.55 -9.28
CA PRO A 344 -7.44 13.13 -7.97
C PRO A 344 -6.97 12.03 -7.01
N ILE A 345 -6.31 12.42 -5.92
CA ILE A 345 -6.11 11.55 -4.78
C ILE A 345 -7.48 11.08 -4.24
N TRP A 346 -7.50 9.99 -3.49
CA TRP A 346 -8.75 9.39 -3.00
C TRP A 346 -9.57 10.37 -2.15
N THR A 347 -10.90 10.20 -2.19
CA THR A 347 -11.79 10.78 -1.20
C THR A 347 -11.39 10.28 0.19
N LEU A 348 -11.24 11.19 1.15
CA LEU A 348 -10.86 10.85 2.51
C LEU A 348 -11.82 9.84 3.14
N MET A 349 -11.29 8.90 3.90
CA MET A 349 -12.07 7.80 4.49
C MET A 349 -13.21 8.31 5.37
N ASN A 350 -12.99 9.34 6.19
CA ASN A 350 -14.00 9.94 7.05
C ASN A 350 -15.17 10.63 6.28
N ARG A 351 -15.03 10.85 4.97
CA ARG A 351 -16.09 11.35 4.09
C ARG A 351 -16.94 10.23 3.48
N LEU A 352 -16.47 8.99 3.53
CA LEU A 352 -17.20 7.85 3.01
C LEU A 352 -18.34 7.45 3.97
N PRO A 353 -19.53 7.09 3.45
CA PRO A 353 -20.68 6.73 4.30
C PRO A 353 -20.37 5.65 5.35
N ALA A 354 -19.51 4.69 5.00
CA ALA A 354 -19.12 3.59 5.89
C ALA A 354 -18.33 4.05 7.12
N PHE A 355 -17.58 5.16 7.01
CA PHE A 355 -16.63 5.62 8.04
C PHE A 355 -16.91 7.02 8.57
N LYS A 356 -18.04 7.63 8.20
CA LYS A 356 -18.38 9.02 8.58
C LYS A 356 -18.50 9.27 10.09
N ASN A 357 -18.68 8.22 10.87
CA ASN A 357 -18.79 8.29 12.33
C ASN A 357 -17.49 7.86 13.04
N ALA A 358 -16.43 7.52 12.29
CA ALA A 358 -15.14 7.19 12.87
C ALA A 358 -14.50 8.44 13.50
N GLN A 359 -13.81 8.26 14.62
CA GLN A 359 -13.07 9.36 15.26
C GLN A 359 -11.94 9.82 14.34
N THR A 360 -11.71 11.15 14.33
CA THR A 360 -10.61 11.78 13.61
C THR A 360 -9.91 12.79 14.52
N ASP A 361 -8.68 13.14 14.21
CA ASP A 361 -8.11 14.41 14.63
C ASP A 361 -8.59 15.56 13.71
N ASP A 362 -7.85 16.66 13.59
CA ASP A 362 -8.26 17.84 12.81
C ASP A 362 -8.17 17.65 11.29
N LEU A 363 -7.42 16.64 10.79
CA LEU A 363 -7.24 16.28 9.38
C LEU A 363 -6.88 17.47 8.45
N ILE A 364 -6.25 18.52 8.95
CA ILE A 364 -5.98 19.76 8.20
C ILE A 364 -5.16 19.49 6.95
N ASN A 365 -4.12 18.65 7.05
CA ASN A 365 -3.27 18.32 5.93
C ASN A 365 -3.98 17.38 4.93
N SER A 366 -4.73 16.41 5.43
CA SER A 366 -5.51 15.49 4.61
C SER A 366 -6.53 16.24 3.75
N TYR A 367 -7.30 17.17 4.31
CA TYR A 367 -8.23 18.01 3.55
C TYR A 367 -7.52 18.89 2.52
N TRP A 368 -6.38 19.49 2.91
CA TRP A 368 -5.60 20.33 2.01
C TRP A 368 -5.08 19.53 0.81
N LEU A 369 -4.59 18.30 1.03
CA LEU A 369 -4.07 17.40 -0.02
C LEU A 369 -5.20 16.89 -0.93
N GLU A 370 -6.34 16.46 -0.35
CA GLU A 370 -7.50 15.99 -1.10
C GLU A 370 -7.97 17.00 -2.14
N GLU A 371 -7.90 18.28 -1.84
CA GLU A 371 -8.29 19.35 -2.74
C GLU A 371 -7.28 19.67 -3.85
N ARG A 372 -6.03 19.18 -3.75
CA ARG A 372 -4.94 19.69 -4.58
C ARG A 372 -4.15 18.61 -5.32
N VAL A 373 -4.08 17.41 -4.80
CA VAL A 373 -3.22 16.36 -5.35
C VAL A 373 -3.85 15.69 -6.56
N VAL A 374 -3.06 15.55 -7.63
CA VAL A 374 -3.42 14.83 -8.85
C VAL A 374 -2.34 13.84 -9.21
N ASN A 375 -2.74 12.60 -9.45
CA ASN A 375 -1.88 11.59 -10.03
C ASN A 375 -1.80 11.75 -11.55
N ILE A 376 -0.60 11.65 -12.08
CA ILE A 376 -0.27 11.76 -13.50
C ILE A 376 0.33 10.46 -14.03
N PRO A 377 0.36 10.21 -15.36
CA PRO A 377 0.84 8.98 -15.96
C PRO A 377 2.17 8.49 -15.41
N SER A 378 2.20 7.22 -15.03
CA SER A 378 3.32 6.62 -14.30
C SER A 378 3.64 5.19 -14.75
N SER A 379 3.18 4.78 -15.93
CA SER A 379 3.47 3.47 -16.52
C SER A 379 4.98 3.28 -16.78
N TYR A 380 5.39 2.02 -16.91
CA TYR A 380 6.70 1.71 -17.50
C TYR A 380 6.77 2.27 -18.92
N ARG A 381 7.86 2.95 -19.27
CA ARG A 381 8.11 3.50 -20.62
C ARG A 381 9.01 2.55 -21.40
N GLN A 382 8.55 2.13 -22.54
CA GLN A 382 9.33 1.32 -23.48
C GLN A 382 10.45 2.11 -24.17
#